data_c6856f9b62f4a03ff23bd735b610c56b
#
_entry.id   c6856f9b62f4a03ff23bd735b610c56b
#
_cell.length_a   1.000
_cell.length_b   1.000
_cell.length_c   1.000
_cell.angle_alpha   90.00
_cell.angle_beta   90.00
_cell.angle_gamma   90.00
#
_symmetry.space_group_name_H-M   'P 1'
#
loop_
_entity.id
_entity.type
_entity.pdbx_description
1 polymer ?
#
loop_
_entity_poly.entity_id
_entity_poly.type
_entity_poly.pdbx_seq_one_letter_code
_entity_poly.pdbx_strand_id
1 'polypeptide(L)'
;MLACYPEVFAGGAIIAGLPYAAASTVPEAFDRMRGQGLPGASRLQASLRAASRHDGAWPTVSVWHGTSDNTVAPDNASAIVAQWRGVHAVADQPTEVEAIDRHSRSVWRDDRGMEAIELYRISGMGHGTPIDTSSGYGRAAPFMLDVGMSSTVQIARSWGLAASFERRDRPRASPPAERAAAQQPLSGGSGNGIQSVIENALRSAGLMK
;
A
#
# COMPACT_ATOMS: atom_id res chain seq x y z
N MET A 1 11.25 3.74 -6.64
CA MET A 1 12.18 4.42 -5.73
C MET A 1 12.92 3.38 -4.89
N LEU A 2 12.28 2.68 -3.92
CA LEU A 2 12.95 1.69 -3.04
C LEU A 2 13.78 0.63 -3.79
N ALA A 3 13.31 0.17 -4.95
CA ALA A 3 14.01 -0.81 -5.77
C ALA A 3 15.22 -0.24 -6.52
N CYS A 4 15.11 1.02 -6.99
CA CYS A 4 16.13 1.62 -7.85
C CYS A 4 17.21 2.39 -7.08
N TYR A 5 16.89 2.81 -5.86
CA TYR A 5 17.78 3.62 -5.00
C TYR A 5 17.70 3.09 -3.54
N PRO A 6 17.96 1.79 -3.33
CA PRO A 6 17.83 1.20 -1.99
C PRO A 6 18.78 1.83 -0.97
N GLU A 7 19.91 2.37 -1.40
CA GLU A 7 20.89 3.04 -0.55
C GLU A 7 20.40 4.38 0.04
N VAL A 8 19.32 4.94 -0.53
CA VAL A 8 18.79 6.26 -0.11
C VAL A 8 17.72 6.11 0.98
N PHE A 9 17.05 4.96 1.06
CA PHE A 9 15.90 4.77 1.91
C PHE A 9 16.18 3.73 3.01
N ALA A 10 15.82 4.07 4.26
CA ALA A 10 15.84 3.12 5.37
C ALA A 10 14.63 2.17 5.32
N GLY A 11 13.50 2.65 4.82
CA GLY A 11 12.26 1.87 4.69
C GLY A 11 11.26 2.54 3.76
N GLY A 12 10.21 1.81 3.40
CA GLY A 12 9.11 2.30 2.60
C GLY A 12 7.81 1.56 2.82
N ALA A 13 6.70 2.19 2.45
CA ALA A 13 5.39 1.59 2.51
C ALA A 13 4.77 1.47 1.12
N ILE A 14 4.10 0.35 0.86
CA ILE A 14 3.38 0.08 -0.38
C ILE A 14 1.91 -0.15 -0.01
N ILE A 15 1.05 0.79 -0.36
CA ILE A 15 -0.37 0.78 -0.01
C ILE A 15 -1.18 0.52 -1.27
N ALA A 16 -1.96 -0.57 -1.31
CA ALA A 16 -2.82 -0.96 -2.42
C ALA A 16 -2.11 -0.95 -3.78
N GLY A 17 -0.83 -1.38 -3.82
CA GLY A 17 0.06 -1.28 -4.98
C GLY A 17 0.30 -2.59 -5.71
N LEU A 18 1.18 -2.51 -6.71
CA LEU A 18 1.66 -3.62 -7.53
C LEU A 18 3.13 -3.95 -7.20
N PRO A 19 3.59 -5.19 -7.45
CA PRO A 19 5.02 -5.50 -7.40
C PRO A 19 5.82 -4.65 -8.39
N TYR A 20 7.04 -4.32 -8.02
CA TYR A 20 7.97 -3.62 -8.91
C TYR A 20 8.21 -4.42 -10.20
N ALA A 21 8.14 -3.74 -11.34
CA ALA A 21 8.34 -4.32 -12.68
C ALA A 21 7.44 -5.54 -12.98
N ALA A 22 6.24 -5.61 -12.38
CA ALA A 22 5.28 -6.68 -12.65
C ALA A 22 4.65 -6.57 -14.06
N ALA A 23 4.69 -5.38 -14.66
CA ALA A 23 4.17 -5.09 -15.99
C ALA A 23 5.14 -4.18 -16.74
N SER A 24 5.18 -4.30 -18.07
CA SER A 24 5.96 -3.47 -18.98
C SER A 24 5.10 -2.63 -19.92
N THR A 25 3.81 -2.92 -20.00
CA THR A 25 2.83 -2.20 -20.80
C THR A 25 1.60 -1.83 -19.96
N VAL A 26 0.82 -0.84 -20.43
CA VAL A 26 -0.42 -0.41 -19.76
C VAL A 26 -1.46 -1.54 -19.69
N PRO A 27 -1.76 -2.29 -20.78
CA PRO A 27 -2.67 -3.44 -20.69
C PRO A 27 -2.21 -4.48 -19.66
N GLU A 28 -0.91 -4.82 -19.65
CA GLU A 28 -0.37 -5.72 -18.62
C GLU A 28 -0.58 -5.18 -17.22
N ALA A 29 -0.38 -3.88 -16.99
CA ALA A 29 -0.60 -3.28 -15.68
C ALA A 29 -2.04 -3.46 -15.20
N PHE A 30 -3.03 -3.27 -16.08
CA PHE A 30 -4.43 -3.53 -15.76
C PHE A 30 -4.71 -5.01 -15.46
N ASP A 31 -4.08 -5.94 -16.19
CA ASP A 31 -4.19 -7.36 -15.89
C ASP A 31 -3.61 -7.68 -14.50
N ARG A 32 -2.43 -7.14 -14.17
CA ARG A 32 -1.81 -7.30 -12.84
C ARG A 32 -2.68 -6.70 -11.74
N MET A 33 -3.28 -5.52 -11.98
CA MET A 33 -4.24 -4.95 -11.03
C MET A 33 -5.39 -5.92 -10.73
N ARG A 34 -5.89 -6.64 -11.72
CA ARG A 34 -6.93 -7.67 -11.53
C ARG A 34 -6.40 -9.00 -10.97
N GLY A 35 -5.12 -9.09 -10.64
CA GLY A 35 -4.47 -10.33 -10.18
C GLY A 35 -4.16 -11.32 -11.31
N GLN A 36 -4.37 -10.94 -12.58
CA GLN A 36 -4.18 -11.84 -13.70
C GLN A 36 -2.73 -11.84 -14.19
N GLY A 37 -2.18 -13.04 -14.40
CA GLY A 37 -0.83 -13.23 -14.97
C GLY A 37 0.29 -12.64 -14.13
N LEU A 38 0.14 -12.57 -12.80
CA LEU A 38 1.21 -12.13 -11.91
C LEU A 38 2.46 -12.98 -12.14
N PRO A 39 3.65 -12.37 -12.29
CA PRO A 39 4.87 -13.13 -12.41
C PRO A 39 5.15 -13.95 -11.15
N GLY A 40 5.72 -15.12 -11.29
CA GLY A 40 6.14 -15.95 -10.16
C GLY A 40 7.23 -15.27 -9.31
N ALA A 41 7.35 -15.71 -8.05
CA ALA A 41 8.25 -15.12 -7.06
C ALA A 41 9.70 -14.97 -7.56
N SER A 42 10.26 -16.00 -8.19
CA SER A 42 11.65 -15.97 -8.72
C SER A 42 11.87 -14.87 -9.75
N ARG A 43 10.88 -14.64 -10.64
CA ARG A 43 10.96 -13.57 -11.64
C ARG A 43 10.84 -12.20 -11.00
N LEU A 44 9.92 -12.04 -10.04
CA LEU A 44 9.75 -10.79 -9.29
C LEU A 44 11.01 -10.43 -8.51
N GLN A 45 11.63 -11.40 -7.83
CA GLN A 45 12.87 -11.23 -7.10
C GLN A 45 14.05 -10.87 -8.02
N ALA A 46 14.15 -11.54 -9.17
CA ALA A 46 15.17 -11.22 -10.17
C ALA A 46 15.02 -9.78 -10.70
N SER A 47 13.79 -9.36 -10.99
CA SER A 47 13.51 -7.99 -11.45
C SER A 47 13.89 -6.95 -10.40
N LEU A 48 13.62 -7.23 -9.11
CA LEU A 48 13.96 -6.33 -8.02
C LEU A 48 15.49 -6.22 -7.87
N ARG A 49 16.22 -7.34 -7.88
CA ARG A 49 17.68 -7.35 -7.78
C ARG A 49 18.35 -6.66 -8.97
N ALA A 50 17.77 -6.78 -10.16
CA ALA A 50 18.29 -6.13 -11.36
C ALA A 50 18.08 -4.62 -11.40
N ALA A 51 17.22 -4.07 -10.53
CA ALA A 51 16.89 -2.65 -10.49
C ALA A 51 18.04 -1.76 -9.99
N SER A 52 18.95 -2.33 -9.18
CA SER A 52 20.10 -1.64 -8.62
C SER A 52 21.30 -2.59 -8.50
N ARG A 53 22.51 -2.03 -8.52
CA ARG A 53 23.75 -2.76 -8.19
C ARG A 53 24.06 -2.77 -6.70
N HIS A 54 23.07 -2.38 -5.88
CA HIS A 54 23.21 -2.31 -4.44
C HIS A 54 23.48 -3.70 -3.84
N ASP A 55 24.51 -3.77 -3.02
CA ASP A 55 24.96 -4.98 -2.32
C ASP A 55 24.86 -4.88 -0.78
N GLY A 56 24.42 -3.71 -0.28
CA GLY A 56 24.21 -3.44 1.13
C GLY A 56 22.81 -3.89 1.62
N ALA A 57 22.46 -3.39 2.81
CA ALA A 57 21.15 -3.63 3.41
C ALA A 57 20.04 -2.98 2.59
N TRP A 58 19.00 -3.75 2.29
CA TRP A 58 17.81 -3.25 1.59
C TRP A 58 16.86 -2.54 2.57
N PRO A 59 16.09 -1.54 2.10
CA PRO A 59 15.12 -0.85 2.94
C PRO A 59 14.02 -1.81 3.42
N THR A 60 13.59 -1.64 4.67
CA THR A 60 12.43 -2.38 5.18
C THR A 60 11.15 -2.02 4.43
N VAL A 61 10.22 -2.96 4.31
CA VAL A 61 9.00 -2.75 3.53
C VAL A 61 7.75 -3.07 4.34
N SER A 62 6.84 -2.10 4.41
CA SER A 62 5.52 -2.26 4.99
C SER A 62 4.47 -2.29 3.88
N VAL A 63 3.75 -3.41 3.72
CA VAL A 63 2.74 -3.63 2.68
C VAL A 63 1.35 -3.54 3.31
N TRP A 64 0.46 -2.75 2.69
CA TRP A 64 -0.89 -2.49 3.19
C TRP A 64 -1.92 -2.78 2.11
N HIS A 65 -2.90 -3.64 2.40
CA HIS A 65 -3.90 -4.00 1.40
C HIS A 65 -5.26 -4.32 2.00
N GLY A 66 -6.31 -3.83 1.37
CA GLY A 66 -7.69 -4.16 1.72
C GLY A 66 -8.08 -5.56 1.20
N THR A 67 -8.75 -6.36 2.04
CA THR A 67 -9.16 -7.72 1.63
C THR A 67 -10.30 -7.72 0.62
N SER A 68 -11.01 -6.59 0.46
CA SER A 68 -12.10 -6.39 -0.50
C SER A 68 -11.73 -5.39 -1.60
N ASP A 69 -10.43 -5.23 -1.88
CA ASP A 69 -9.96 -4.37 -2.96
C ASP A 69 -10.24 -5.01 -4.33
N ASN A 70 -11.20 -4.42 -5.06
CA ASN A 70 -11.62 -4.85 -6.39
C ASN A 70 -10.92 -4.05 -7.52
N THR A 71 -10.09 -3.07 -7.17
CA THR A 71 -9.30 -2.28 -8.13
C THR A 71 -7.93 -2.89 -8.32
N VAL A 72 -7.24 -3.14 -7.21
CA VAL A 72 -5.99 -3.89 -7.17
C VAL A 72 -6.22 -5.14 -6.33
N ALA A 73 -6.26 -6.29 -6.97
CA ALA A 73 -6.56 -7.55 -6.30
C ALA A 73 -5.59 -7.82 -5.14
N PRO A 74 -6.08 -8.33 -3.99
CA PRO A 74 -5.27 -8.57 -2.79
C PRO A 74 -4.06 -9.51 -3.01
N ASP A 75 -4.08 -10.32 -4.08
CA ASP A 75 -2.96 -11.18 -4.48
C ASP A 75 -1.69 -10.39 -4.78
N ASN A 76 -1.83 -9.13 -5.20
CA ASN A 76 -0.69 -8.24 -5.42
C ASN A 76 0.11 -7.98 -4.14
N ALA A 77 -0.55 -7.87 -2.99
CA ALA A 77 0.15 -7.73 -1.71
C ALA A 77 1.02 -8.96 -1.41
N SER A 78 0.50 -10.16 -1.66
CA SER A 78 1.27 -11.40 -1.51
C SER A 78 2.45 -11.46 -2.47
N ALA A 79 2.25 -11.00 -3.71
CA ALA A 79 3.31 -10.95 -4.73
C ALA A 79 4.39 -9.92 -4.37
N ILE A 80 4.03 -8.77 -3.79
CA ILE A 80 4.99 -7.78 -3.27
C ILE A 80 5.84 -8.41 -2.15
N VAL A 81 5.21 -9.07 -1.17
CA VAL A 81 5.94 -9.76 -0.10
C VAL A 81 6.89 -10.81 -0.69
N ALA A 82 6.41 -11.67 -1.61
CA ALA A 82 7.23 -12.67 -2.27
C ALA A 82 8.42 -12.05 -3.03
N GLN A 83 8.24 -10.89 -3.63
CA GLN A 83 9.30 -10.14 -4.30
C GLN A 83 10.38 -9.69 -3.33
N TRP A 84 9.99 -8.99 -2.25
CA TRP A 84 10.93 -8.39 -1.30
C TRP A 84 11.65 -9.41 -0.42
N ARG A 85 11.01 -10.56 -0.15
CA ARG A 85 11.67 -11.65 0.57
C ARG A 85 12.98 -12.11 -0.06
N GLY A 86 13.08 -12.04 -1.38
CA GLY A 86 14.28 -12.44 -2.11
C GLY A 86 15.52 -11.59 -1.79
N VAL A 87 15.36 -10.29 -1.55
CA VAL A 87 16.47 -9.37 -1.21
C VAL A 87 16.76 -9.35 0.27
N HIS A 88 15.77 -9.63 1.11
CA HIS A 88 15.93 -9.75 2.57
C HIS A 88 16.36 -11.15 3.02
N ALA A 89 16.37 -12.13 2.12
CA ALA A 89 16.70 -13.54 2.40
C ALA A 89 15.87 -14.15 3.55
N VAL A 90 14.59 -13.74 3.66
CA VAL A 90 13.68 -14.24 4.69
C VAL A 90 12.82 -15.41 4.18
N ALA A 91 12.32 -16.22 5.10
CA ALA A 91 11.56 -17.44 4.81
C ALA A 91 10.24 -17.18 4.08
N ASP A 92 9.63 -18.25 3.54
CA ASP A 92 8.31 -18.19 2.90
C ASP A 92 7.21 -17.81 3.88
N GLN A 93 7.23 -18.43 5.04
CA GLN A 93 6.26 -18.18 6.10
C GLN A 93 6.68 -16.96 6.93
N PRO A 94 5.73 -16.14 7.39
CA PRO A 94 6.03 -15.08 8.33
C PRO A 94 6.56 -15.64 9.65
N THR A 95 7.45 -14.90 10.28
CA THR A 95 7.98 -15.22 11.62
C THR A 95 6.89 -15.06 12.68
N GLU A 96 5.97 -14.15 12.45
CA GLU A 96 4.89 -13.79 13.37
C GLU A 96 3.63 -13.40 12.62
N VAL A 97 2.47 -13.79 13.13
CA VAL A 97 1.16 -13.33 12.65
C VAL A 97 0.36 -12.90 13.86
N GLU A 98 -0.08 -11.66 13.86
CA GLU A 98 -0.90 -11.08 14.93
C GLU A 98 -2.23 -10.57 14.38
N ALA A 99 -3.26 -10.71 15.20
CA ALA A 99 -4.55 -10.07 14.98
C ALA A 99 -4.54 -8.68 15.65
N ILE A 100 -4.90 -7.65 14.89
CA ILE A 100 -5.08 -6.29 15.39
C ILE A 100 -6.54 -5.92 15.14
N ASP A 101 -7.36 -6.03 16.15
CA ASP A 101 -8.83 -5.97 16.06
C ASP A 101 -9.36 -6.97 15.02
N ARG A 102 -9.96 -6.48 13.94
CA ARG A 102 -10.46 -7.29 12.82
C ARG A 102 -9.45 -7.47 11.69
N HIS A 103 -8.28 -6.86 11.79
CA HIS A 103 -7.22 -6.86 10.79
C HIS A 103 -6.12 -7.85 11.15
N SER A 104 -5.22 -8.11 10.26
CA SER A 104 -4.04 -8.94 10.56
C SER A 104 -2.75 -8.28 10.09
N ARG A 105 -1.70 -8.50 10.88
CA ARG A 105 -0.33 -8.14 10.54
C ARG A 105 0.51 -9.40 10.50
N SER A 106 1.27 -9.60 9.44
CA SER A 106 2.28 -10.65 9.30
C SER A 106 3.65 -10.02 9.21
N VAL A 107 4.63 -10.57 9.89
CA VAL A 107 5.99 -10.04 9.99
C VAL A 107 6.99 -11.08 9.54
N TRP A 108 7.96 -10.65 8.75
CA TRP A 108 9.16 -11.44 8.41
C TRP A 108 10.38 -10.74 9.01
N ARG A 109 11.10 -11.47 9.85
CA ARG A 109 12.33 -10.97 10.49
C ARG A 109 13.54 -11.52 9.76
N ASP A 110 14.57 -10.68 9.63
CA ASP A 110 15.87 -11.09 9.13
C ASP A 110 16.64 -11.95 10.16
N ASP A 111 17.83 -12.37 9.80
CA ASP A 111 18.72 -13.19 10.65
C ASP A 111 19.20 -12.47 11.93
N ARG A 112 19.04 -11.15 11.99
CA ARG A 112 19.33 -10.31 13.17
C ARG A 112 18.08 -10.09 14.04
N GLY A 113 16.94 -10.66 13.64
CA GLY A 113 15.66 -10.48 14.33
C GLY A 113 14.96 -9.14 14.05
N MET A 114 15.46 -8.35 13.08
CA MET A 114 14.84 -7.09 12.70
C MET A 114 13.68 -7.32 11.73
N GLU A 115 12.61 -6.54 11.87
CA GLU A 115 11.46 -6.59 10.97
C GLU A 115 11.84 -6.08 9.57
N ALA A 116 12.00 -7.00 8.63
CA ALA A 116 12.38 -6.70 7.27
C ALA A 116 11.16 -6.39 6.39
N ILE A 117 10.08 -7.17 6.57
CA ILE A 117 8.84 -7.02 5.82
C ILE A 117 7.65 -7.14 6.77
N GLU A 118 6.68 -6.27 6.60
CA GLU A 118 5.37 -6.33 7.24
C GLU A 118 4.27 -6.40 6.18
N LEU A 119 3.23 -7.17 6.43
CA LEU A 119 2.02 -7.20 5.61
C LEU A 119 0.79 -6.97 6.49
N TYR A 120 0.11 -5.87 6.27
CA TYR A 120 -1.18 -5.56 6.87
C TYR A 120 -2.30 -5.91 5.90
N ARG A 121 -3.19 -6.82 6.30
CA ARG A 121 -4.43 -7.14 5.60
C ARG A 121 -5.59 -6.48 6.32
N ILE A 122 -6.19 -5.49 5.67
CA ILE A 122 -7.25 -4.66 6.25
C ILE A 122 -8.61 -5.25 5.88
N SER A 123 -9.23 -5.91 6.83
CA SER A 123 -10.48 -6.65 6.64
C SER A 123 -11.61 -5.76 6.11
N GLY A 124 -12.23 -6.16 5.01
CA GLY A 124 -13.36 -5.48 4.37
C GLY A 124 -13.02 -4.16 3.69
N MET A 125 -11.76 -3.71 3.71
CA MET A 125 -11.38 -2.47 3.07
C MET A 125 -11.28 -2.65 1.54
N GLY A 126 -11.79 -1.68 0.79
CA GLY A 126 -11.62 -1.55 -0.66
C GLY A 126 -10.27 -0.92 -1.04
N HIS A 127 -10.20 -0.34 -2.25
CA HIS A 127 -9.00 0.32 -2.74
C HIS A 127 -8.79 1.67 -2.08
N GLY A 128 -7.67 1.84 -1.38
CA GLY A 128 -7.35 3.11 -0.73
C GLY A 128 -6.34 3.00 0.42
N THR A 129 -6.17 4.11 1.10
CA THR A 129 -5.29 4.25 2.25
C THR A 129 -6.11 4.09 3.55
N PRO A 130 -5.74 3.17 4.43
CA PRO A 130 -6.41 3.00 5.72
C PRO A 130 -6.09 4.18 6.64
N ILE A 131 -7.13 4.77 7.20
CA ILE A 131 -7.05 5.83 8.18
C ILE A 131 -7.87 5.50 9.43
N ASP A 132 -7.63 6.25 10.50
CA ASP A 132 -8.43 6.27 11.72
C ASP A 132 -8.86 7.72 11.98
N THR A 133 -10.12 8.04 11.69
CA THR A 133 -10.65 9.38 11.91
C THR A 133 -10.82 9.70 13.41
N SER A 134 -10.89 8.69 14.27
CA SER A 134 -10.99 8.88 15.72
C SER A 134 -9.67 9.36 16.33
N SER A 135 -8.57 9.10 15.66
CA SER A 135 -7.23 9.50 16.10
C SER A 135 -6.96 11.01 15.97
N GLY A 136 -7.74 11.71 15.15
CA GLY A 136 -7.52 13.13 14.84
C GLY A 136 -6.45 13.38 13.75
N TYR A 137 -5.79 12.35 13.24
CA TYR A 137 -4.74 12.48 12.22
C TYR A 137 -5.21 12.25 10.77
N GLY A 138 -6.45 11.81 10.60
CA GLY A 138 -7.00 11.53 9.26
C GLY A 138 -8.43 12.04 9.12
N ARG A 139 -8.82 12.31 7.88
CA ARG A 139 -10.19 12.63 7.51
C ARG A 139 -10.59 11.77 6.31
N ALA A 140 -11.77 11.15 6.39
CA ALA A 140 -12.30 10.35 5.29
C ALA A 140 -12.47 11.21 4.02
N ALA A 141 -12.06 10.65 2.90
CA ALA A 141 -12.12 11.24 1.57
C ALA A 141 -12.13 10.09 0.53
N PRO A 142 -12.35 10.36 -0.76
CA PRO A 142 -12.12 9.34 -1.78
C PRO A 142 -10.75 8.68 -1.60
N PHE A 143 -10.71 7.35 -1.53
CA PHE A 143 -9.51 6.53 -1.29
C PHE A 143 -8.79 6.74 0.05
N MET A 144 -9.38 7.49 0.98
CA MET A 144 -8.95 7.63 2.38
C MET A 144 -10.03 6.98 3.25
N LEU A 145 -9.85 5.70 3.58
CA LEU A 145 -10.92 4.85 4.12
C LEU A 145 -10.76 4.72 5.63
N ASP A 146 -11.82 5.13 6.35
CA ASP A 146 -11.85 4.99 7.81
C ASP A 146 -12.13 3.54 8.21
N VAL A 147 -11.12 2.88 8.70
CA VAL A 147 -11.15 1.47 9.11
C VAL A 147 -10.76 1.29 10.58
N GLY A 148 -10.58 2.40 11.32
CA GLY A 148 -10.12 2.41 12.70
C GLY A 148 -8.63 2.12 12.87
N MET A 149 -7.86 2.11 11.77
CA MET A 149 -6.41 1.92 11.78
C MET A 149 -5.77 2.91 10.80
N SER A 150 -4.83 3.70 11.27
CA SER A 150 -4.06 4.63 10.42
C SER A 150 -2.76 3.99 9.97
N SER A 151 -2.63 3.72 8.66
CA SER A 151 -1.36 3.25 8.08
C SER A 151 -0.22 4.22 8.35
N THR A 152 -0.44 5.52 8.18
CA THR A 152 0.59 6.55 8.40
C THR A 152 1.13 6.52 9.82
N VAL A 153 0.26 6.36 10.82
CA VAL A 153 0.68 6.31 12.22
C VAL A 153 1.44 5.02 12.53
N GLN A 154 0.96 3.88 12.04
CA GLN A 154 1.63 2.60 12.25
C GLN A 154 3.01 2.57 11.58
N ILE A 155 3.11 3.06 10.34
CA ILE A 155 4.36 3.18 9.61
C ILE A 155 5.34 4.11 10.34
N ALA A 156 4.88 5.27 10.82
CA ALA A 156 5.73 6.19 11.58
C ALA A 156 6.25 5.56 12.88
N ARG A 157 5.45 4.70 13.52
CA ARG A 157 5.86 3.96 14.71
C ARG A 157 6.90 2.89 14.40
N SER A 158 6.67 2.07 13.38
CA SER A 158 7.60 1.00 13.00
C SER A 158 8.98 1.55 12.60
N TRP A 159 9.01 2.79 12.10
CA TRP A 159 10.25 3.48 11.77
C TRP A 159 10.83 4.31 12.92
N GLY A 160 10.24 4.27 14.11
CA GLY A 160 10.71 5.04 15.26
C GLY A 160 10.54 6.55 15.13
N LEU A 161 9.72 7.02 14.18
CA LEU A 161 9.44 8.45 13.98
C LEU A 161 8.37 8.99 14.92
N ALA A 162 7.61 8.11 15.58
CA ALA A 162 6.61 8.45 16.59
C ALA A 162 6.77 7.50 17.77
N ALA A 163 7.17 8.04 18.93
CA ALA A 163 7.41 7.24 20.15
C ALA A 163 6.12 6.75 20.81
N SER A 164 5.04 7.53 20.75
CA SER A 164 3.73 7.20 21.26
C SER A 164 2.65 7.83 20.39
N PHE A 165 1.47 7.21 20.41
CA PHE A 165 0.31 7.78 19.76
C PHE A 165 -0.48 8.58 20.78
N GLU A 166 -0.34 9.90 20.78
CA GLU A 166 -1.23 10.80 21.50
C GLU A 166 -2.39 11.15 20.58
N ARG A 167 -3.61 10.86 21.05
CA ARG A 167 -4.84 11.28 20.38
C ARG A 167 -4.86 12.81 20.33
N ARG A 168 -4.81 13.38 19.11
CA ARG A 168 -5.04 14.82 18.97
C ARG A 168 -6.52 15.11 19.22
N ASP A 169 -6.79 15.99 20.18
CA ASP A 169 -8.12 16.54 20.32
C ASP A 169 -8.52 17.21 19.00
N ARG A 170 -9.65 16.78 18.47
CA ARG A 170 -10.18 17.36 17.22
C ARG A 170 -10.32 18.87 17.46
N PRO A 171 -9.71 19.73 16.63
CA PRO A 171 -10.07 21.14 16.66
C PRO A 171 -11.59 21.21 16.51
N ARG A 172 -12.25 21.87 17.48
CA ARG A 172 -13.70 22.08 17.42
C ARG A 172 -14.01 22.70 16.07
N ALA A 173 -14.72 21.96 15.21
CA ALA A 173 -15.09 22.45 13.90
C ALA A 173 -15.79 23.79 14.07
N SER A 174 -15.22 24.84 13.53
CA SER A 174 -15.96 26.09 13.35
C SER A 174 -17.20 25.76 12.54
N PRO A 175 -18.38 26.30 12.89
CA PRO A 175 -19.60 26.03 12.14
C PRO A 175 -19.34 26.33 10.67
N PRO A 176 -19.85 25.51 9.74
CA PRO A 176 -19.61 25.69 8.32
C PRO A 176 -20.14 27.05 7.91
N ALA A 177 -19.26 27.92 7.44
CA ALA A 177 -19.68 29.05 6.63
C ALA A 177 -20.41 28.44 5.42
N GLU A 178 -21.66 28.80 5.29
CA GLU A 178 -22.58 28.43 4.23
C GLU A 178 -21.90 28.63 2.86
N ARG A 179 -21.39 27.55 2.29
CA ARG A 179 -21.11 27.48 0.85
C ARG A 179 -22.08 26.48 0.26
N ALA A 180 -23.26 27.00 -0.05
CA ALA A 180 -24.15 26.41 -1.03
C ALA A 180 -23.44 26.41 -2.38
N ALA A 181 -22.98 25.25 -2.83
CA ALA A 181 -22.76 24.92 -4.24
C ALA A 181 -22.67 23.40 -4.39
N ALA A 182 -23.75 22.81 -4.87
CA ALA A 182 -23.85 21.64 -5.70
C ALA A 182 -22.84 20.50 -5.43
N GLN A 183 -23.17 19.65 -4.47
CA GLN A 183 -22.75 18.26 -4.48
C GLN A 183 -23.85 17.46 -5.21
N GLN A 184 -23.62 17.16 -6.48
CA GLN A 184 -24.36 16.06 -7.13
C GLN A 184 -23.90 14.75 -6.48
N PRO A 185 -24.82 13.88 -6.05
CA PRO A 185 -24.45 12.56 -5.59
C PRO A 185 -23.95 11.76 -6.81
N LEU A 186 -22.69 11.36 -6.79
CA LEU A 186 -22.18 10.33 -7.67
C LEU A 186 -22.88 9.03 -7.29
N SER A 187 -23.97 8.75 -7.97
CA SER A 187 -24.65 7.46 -7.97
C SER A 187 -23.64 6.35 -8.29
N GLY A 188 -23.73 5.25 -7.52
CA GLY A 188 -22.90 4.07 -7.64
C GLY A 188 -22.74 3.60 -9.07
N GLY A 189 -21.56 3.75 -9.61
CA GLY A 189 -21.11 3.22 -10.89
C GLY A 189 -20.07 2.14 -10.64
N SER A 190 -20.39 0.95 -11.12
CA SER A 190 -19.52 -0.22 -11.18
C SER A 190 -18.10 0.13 -11.68
N GLY A 191 -17.12 -0.71 -11.35
CA GLY A 191 -15.66 -0.64 -11.54
C GLY A 191 -15.02 0.08 -12.76
N ASN A 192 -15.84 0.57 -13.71
CA ASN A 192 -15.38 1.35 -14.87
C ASN A 192 -14.92 2.78 -14.53
N GLY A 193 -15.35 3.35 -13.41
CA GLY A 193 -15.04 4.75 -13.08
C GLY A 193 -13.55 5.00 -12.77
N ILE A 194 -12.92 4.07 -12.08
CA ILE A 194 -11.50 4.22 -11.70
C ILE A 194 -10.60 3.98 -12.92
N GLN A 195 -10.93 3.00 -13.74
CA GLN A 195 -10.19 2.73 -14.98
C GLN A 195 -10.21 3.95 -15.90
N SER A 196 -11.36 4.62 -16.07
CA SER A 196 -11.45 5.83 -16.88
C SER A 196 -10.63 7.00 -16.33
N VAL A 197 -10.53 7.14 -15.01
CA VAL A 197 -9.68 8.17 -14.37
C VAL A 197 -8.21 7.89 -14.65
N ILE A 198 -7.78 6.64 -14.52
CA ILE A 198 -6.40 6.23 -14.80
C ILE A 198 -6.09 6.41 -16.29
N GLU A 199 -6.98 5.99 -17.18
CA GLU A 199 -6.81 6.16 -18.63
C GLU A 199 -6.74 7.64 -19.03
N ASN A 200 -7.57 8.50 -18.44
CA ASN A 200 -7.53 9.93 -18.67
C ASN A 200 -6.23 10.56 -18.16
N ALA A 201 -5.75 10.15 -16.98
CA ALA A 201 -4.47 10.61 -16.46
C ALA A 201 -3.30 10.18 -17.36
N LEU A 202 -3.30 8.96 -17.86
CA LEU A 202 -2.28 8.44 -18.77
C LEU A 202 -2.32 9.15 -20.15
N ARG A 203 -3.52 9.46 -20.66
CA ARG A 203 -3.65 10.29 -21.87
C ARG A 203 -3.12 11.70 -21.68
N SER A 204 -3.45 12.33 -20.55
CA SER A 204 -2.96 13.67 -20.21
C SER A 204 -1.43 13.71 -20.08
N ALA A 205 -0.83 12.62 -19.63
CA ALA A 205 0.61 12.47 -19.53
C ALA A 205 1.28 12.05 -20.87
N GLY A 206 0.51 11.88 -21.97
CA GLY A 206 1.05 11.44 -23.26
C GLY A 206 1.49 9.97 -23.31
N LEU A 207 1.12 9.16 -22.33
CA LEU A 207 1.50 7.75 -22.21
C LEU A 207 0.52 6.78 -22.88
N MET A 208 -0.65 7.29 -23.32
CA MET A 208 -1.65 6.58 -24.14
C MET A 208 -2.12 7.44 -25.29
N LYS A 209 -2.24 6.85 -26.49
CA LYS A 209 -2.89 7.45 -27.67
C LYS A 209 -4.36 7.05 -27.72
#